data_be8b008fc877c4746440178d09e79262
#
_entry.id   be8b008fc877c4746440178d09e79262
#
_cell.length_a   1.000
_cell.length_b   1.000
_cell.length_c   1.000
_cell.angle_alpha   90.00
_cell.angle_beta   90.00
_cell.angle_gamma   90.00
#
_symmetry.space_group_name_H-M   'P 1'
#
loop_
_entity.id
_entity.type
_entity.pdbx_description
1 polymer ?
#
loop_
_entity_poly.entity_id
_entity_poly.type
_entity_poly.pdbx_seq_one_letter_code
_entity_poly.pdbx_strand_id
1 'polypeptide(L)'
;MALALQKNQSLQAARATIDKAGALSQYAGRLDNPELKLGYSSDHAFNDEGEKSYTIGFEQRFPVTNRLKLLRNVSAIEVKLAEAELRNQERLLIRDVESATELISSLNQRRSHLDGMVRLQEDFAVFLKNRIEKGEASTLHLNQVQVSLFSVKQEIQNLTKKRNRALGSLRSLLGLEPGIEVEILAEQAQLTSLPEMMALDGEDLRSHPEYQLKASLAEIARSQSALAKANRWADIAVEVFFEEERSVDDPSGLGRDRFFGVGVSIPLPLHDQNRGEIEASRYRERQIGYELNAVTLRLKNEAETLQRNAEATYRQAAKYKENAVSLVEQNLKDIKNAYASGLVDLGEVFRVQEQHLNIQTAQLELWHELNQILIEWRAATASDLPNLSNKDLSNETE
;
A
#
# COMPACT_ATOMS: atom_id res chain seq x y z
N MET A 1 -6.77 -14.48 -4.51
CA MET A 1 -7.06 -13.06 -4.22
C MET A 1 -7.94 -12.90 -2.99
N ALA A 2 -9.15 -13.47 -2.93
CA ALA A 2 -10.06 -13.33 -1.77
C ALA A 2 -9.40 -13.65 -0.42
N LEU A 3 -8.61 -14.74 -0.35
CA LEU A 3 -7.88 -15.12 0.87
C LEU A 3 -6.90 -14.02 1.35
N ALA A 4 -6.18 -13.36 0.43
CA ALA A 4 -5.27 -12.27 0.78
C ALA A 4 -6.03 -11.09 1.38
N LEU A 5 -7.10 -10.66 0.74
CA LEU A 5 -7.94 -9.55 1.22
C LEU A 5 -8.58 -9.84 2.59
N GLN A 6 -8.86 -11.11 2.90
CA GLN A 6 -9.46 -11.52 4.16
C GLN A 6 -8.43 -11.71 5.28
N LYS A 7 -7.28 -12.35 5.02
CA LYS A 7 -6.33 -12.79 6.06
C LYS A 7 -5.09 -11.91 6.21
N ASN A 8 -4.82 -11.00 5.29
CA ASN A 8 -3.62 -10.16 5.37
C ASN A 8 -3.66 -9.25 6.61
N GLN A 9 -2.65 -9.38 7.49
CA GLN A 9 -2.59 -8.68 8.76
C GLN A 9 -2.48 -7.15 8.60
N SER A 10 -1.83 -6.67 7.53
CA SER A 10 -1.72 -5.24 7.26
C SER A 10 -3.08 -4.63 6.91
N LEU A 11 -3.93 -5.36 6.15
CA LEU A 11 -5.30 -4.91 5.88
C LEU A 11 -6.18 -4.95 7.14
N GLN A 12 -6.01 -5.93 8.03
CA GLN A 12 -6.72 -5.94 9.31
C GLN A 12 -6.34 -4.73 10.16
N ALA A 13 -5.06 -4.35 10.19
CA ALA A 13 -4.60 -3.14 10.86
C ALA A 13 -5.19 -1.86 10.24
N ALA A 14 -5.31 -1.81 8.90
CA ALA A 14 -5.94 -0.67 8.21
C ALA A 14 -7.45 -0.58 8.53
N ARG A 15 -8.17 -1.71 8.59
CA ARG A 15 -9.58 -1.74 9.03
C ARG A 15 -9.74 -1.20 10.45
N ALA A 16 -8.90 -1.65 11.39
CA ALA A 16 -8.90 -1.12 12.76
C ALA A 16 -8.60 0.40 12.81
N THR A 17 -7.88 0.94 11.83
CA THR A 17 -7.67 2.39 11.71
C THR A 17 -8.95 3.13 11.33
N ILE A 18 -9.80 2.54 10.50
CA ILE A 18 -11.14 3.09 10.19
C ILE A 18 -12.02 3.11 11.45
N ASP A 19 -12.05 1.99 12.20
CA ASP A 19 -12.82 1.90 13.45
C ASP A 19 -12.35 2.95 14.47
N LYS A 20 -11.03 3.13 14.60
CA LYS A 20 -10.43 4.18 15.43
C LYS A 20 -10.86 5.58 14.98
N ALA A 21 -10.79 5.88 13.68
CA ALA A 21 -11.20 7.18 13.14
C ALA A 21 -12.72 7.42 13.37
N GLY A 22 -13.54 6.39 13.17
CA GLY A 22 -14.98 6.40 13.43
C GLY A 22 -15.29 6.71 14.89
N ALA A 23 -14.62 6.03 15.83
CA ALA A 23 -14.76 6.29 17.26
C ALA A 23 -14.38 7.73 17.62
N LEU A 24 -13.28 8.26 17.10
CA LEU A 24 -12.89 9.66 17.32
C LEU A 24 -13.91 10.63 16.72
N SER A 25 -14.43 10.34 15.53
CA SER A 25 -15.44 11.18 14.86
C SER A 25 -16.76 11.28 15.64
N GLN A 26 -17.18 10.20 16.29
CA GLN A 26 -18.39 10.17 17.11
C GLN A 26 -18.33 11.15 18.29
N TYR A 27 -17.14 11.42 18.82
CA TYR A 27 -16.93 12.27 19.98
C TYR A 27 -16.33 13.63 19.64
N ALA A 28 -15.98 13.88 18.38
CA ALA A 28 -15.37 15.13 17.93
C ALA A 28 -16.29 16.34 18.12
N GLY A 29 -15.70 17.49 18.45
CA GLY A 29 -16.40 18.77 18.55
C GLY A 29 -17.49 18.82 19.62
N ARG A 30 -17.33 18.09 20.71
CA ARG A 30 -18.13 18.23 21.92
C ARG A 30 -17.63 19.42 22.75
N LEU A 31 -18.51 19.95 23.60
CA LEU A 31 -18.09 20.93 24.61
C LEU A 31 -17.14 20.28 25.62
N ASP A 32 -16.21 21.07 26.13
CA ASP A 32 -15.36 20.66 27.23
C ASP A 32 -16.21 20.37 28.46
N ASN A 33 -15.78 19.49 29.35
CA ASN A 33 -16.49 19.19 30.57
C ASN A 33 -16.55 20.43 31.48
N PRO A 34 -17.63 20.62 32.25
CA PRO A 34 -17.67 21.65 33.28
C PRO A 34 -16.61 21.40 34.36
N GLU A 35 -16.02 22.46 34.86
CA GLU A 35 -15.03 22.42 35.94
C GLU A 35 -15.73 22.73 37.28
N LEU A 36 -15.53 21.88 38.29
CA LEU A 36 -15.92 22.16 39.67
C LEU A 36 -14.78 22.92 40.35
N LYS A 37 -15.07 24.12 40.83
CA LYS A 37 -14.12 24.95 41.57
C LYS A 37 -14.43 24.89 43.05
N LEU A 38 -13.44 24.58 43.86
CA LEU A 38 -13.51 24.60 45.31
C LEU A 38 -12.43 25.53 45.84
N GLY A 39 -12.81 26.57 46.55
CA GLY A 39 -11.90 27.54 47.13
C GLY A 39 -12.01 27.58 48.64
N TYR A 40 -10.88 27.71 49.31
CA TYR A 40 -10.80 28.04 50.73
C TYR A 40 -9.71 29.10 50.91
N SER A 41 -10.04 30.18 51.59
CA SER A 41 -9.07 31.17 52.02
C SER A 41 -9.27 31.46 53.53
N SER A 42 -8.18 31.84 54.20
CA SER A 42 -8.20 32.30 55.60
C SER A 42 -7.05 33.29 55.82
N ASP A 43 -7.26 34.17 56.82
CA ASP A 43 -6.32 35.18 57.26
C ASP A 43 -5.26 34.65 58.24
N HIS A 44 -5.32 33.36 58.60
CA HIS A 44 -4.51 32.72 59.66
C HIS A 44 -2.99 32.93 59.49
N ALA A 45 -2.50 33.10 58.28
CA ALA A 45 -1.08 33.32 58.02
C ALA A 45 -0.61 34.75 58.24
N PHE A 46 -1.52 35.75 58.36
CA PHE A 46 -1.22 37.16 58.40
C PHE A 46 -1.80 37.89 59.63
N ASN A 47 -3.11 37.98 59.76
CA ASN A 47 -3.76 38.79 60.79
C ASN A 47 -4.40 37.92 61.89
N ASP A 48 -4.81 36.69 61.60
CA ASP A 48 -5.47 35.74 62.54
C ASP A 48 -6.73 36.33 63.26
N GLU A 49 -7.47 37.18 62.53
CA GLU A 49 -8.71 37.78 63.01
C GLU A 49 -9.90 36.80 62.89
N GLY A 50 -9.68 35.66 62.33
CA GLY A 50 -10.62 34.56 62.09
C GLY A 50 -11.47 34.70 60.85
N GLU A 51 -11.01 35.50 59.91
CA GLU A 51 -11.61 35.63 58.58
C GLU A 51 -11.37 34.39 57.72
N LYS A 52 -12.39 33.98 56.99
CA LYS A 52 -12.30 32.84 56.08
C LYS A 52 -13.42 32.87 55.04
N SER A 53 -13.11 32.35 53.87
CA SER A 53 -14.08 32.19 52.80
C SER A 53 -14.06 30.75 52.26
N TYR A 54 -15.24 30.27 51.93
CA TYR A 54 -15.48 28.99 51.26
C TYR A 54 -16.23 29.26 49.97
N THR A 55 -15.65 28.86 48.85
CA THR A 55 -16.26 29.03 47.53
C THR A 55 -16.49 27.68 46.90
N ILE A 56 -17.70 27.46 46.35
CA ILE A 56 -18.01 26.35 45.48
C ILE A 56 -18.61 26.90 44.19
N GLY A 57 -18.05 26.52 43.03
CA GLY A 57 -18.50 27.02 41.75
C GLY A 57 -18.44 25.98 40.64
N PHE A 58 -19.21 26.22 39.61
CA PHE A 58 -19.18 25.46 38.38
C PHE A 58 -18.86 26.40 37.21
N GLU A 59 -17.82 26.11 36.48
CA GLU A 59 -17.43 26.84 35.27
C GLU A 59 -17.68 25.97 34.03
N GLN A 60 -18.33 26.55 33.02
CA GLN A 60 -18.47 25.96 31.69
C GLN A 60 -17.92 26.88 30.62
N ARG A 61 -17.10 26.35 29.73
CA ARG A 61 -16.56 27.08 28.60
C ARG A 61 -17.40 26.89 27.36
N PHE A 62 -17.66 28.00 26.67
CA PHE A 62 -18.45 28.04 25.44
C PHE A 62 -17.64 28.66 24.30
N PRO A 63 -17.52 27.99 23.16
CA PRO A 63 -16.82 28.55 22.01
C PRO A 63 -17.63 29.69 21.39
N VAL A 64 -16.96 30.79 21.12
CA VAL A 64 -17.56 31.95 20.41
C VAL A 64 -17.46 31.85 18.91
N THR A 65 -16.75 30.83 18.42
CA THR A 65 -16.54 30.56 17.01
C THR A 65 -17.15 29.20 16.61
N ASN A 66 -17.13 28.90 15.33
CA ASN A 66 -17.59 27.61 14.81
C ASN A 66 -16.56 26.47 14.96
N ARG A 67 -15.56 26.60 15.87
CA ARG A 67 -14.46 25.63 16.02
C ARG A 67 -14.95 24.19 16.22
N LEU A 68 -16.00 23.97 17.00
CA LEU A 68 -16.54 22.62 17.24
C LEU A 68 -17.12 21.99 15.98
N LYS A 69 -17.75 22.79 15.12
CA LYS A 69 -18.23 22.33 13.81
C LYS A 69 -17.06 21.98 12.89
N LEU A 70 -16.00 22.79 12.89
CA LEU A 70 -14.79 22.53 12.11
C LEU A 70 -14.08 21.28 12.59
N LEU A 71 -13.97 21.04 13.89
CA LEU A 71 -13.41 19.80 14.46
C LEU A 71 -14.20 18.57 14.02
N ARG A 72 -15.55 18.62 14.06
CA ARG A 72 -16.40 17.53 13.54
C ARG A 72 -16.15 17.29 12.06
N ASN A 73 -16.02 18.34 11.25
CA ASN A 73 -15.73 18.19 9.83
C ASN A 73 -14.37 17.56 9.59
N VAL A 74 -13.31 17.98 10.30
CA VAL A 74 -11.97 17.38 10.20
C VAL A 74 -12.06 15.89 10.51
N SER A 75 -12.68 15.52 11.64
CA SER A 75 -12.77 14.12 12.05
C SER A 75 -13.60 13.27 11.08
N ALA A 76 -14.64 13.83 10.47
CA ALA A 76 -15.40 13.13 9.43
C ALA A 76 -14.58 12.91 8.15
N ILE A 77 -13.67 13.84 7.81
CA ILE A 77 -12.77 13.67 6.67
C ILE A 77 -11.65 12.67 7.02
N GLU A 78 -11.20 12.60 8.26
CA GLU A 78 -10.23 11.60 8.74
C GLU A 78 -10.75 10.17 8.58
N VAL A 79 -12.07 9.93 8.74
CA VAL A 79 -12.69 8.63 8.43
C VAL A 79 -12.55 8.33 6.94
N LYS A 80 -12.91 9.28 6.05
CA LYS A 80 -12.75 9.11 4.60
C LYS A 80 -11.29 8.89 4.18
N LEU A 81 -10.36 9.55 4.87
CA LEU A 81 -8.93 9.36 4.65
C LEU A 81 -8.52 7.91 4.98
N ALA A 82 -8.97 7.38 6.13
CA ALA A 82 -8.68 6.01 6.53
C ALA A 82 -9.30 4.98 5.55
N GLU A 83 -10.51 5.25 5.05
CA GLU A 83 -11.16 4.42 4.01
C GLU A 83 -10.36 4.45 2.69
N ALA A 84 -9.91 5.63 2.24
CA ALA A 84 -9.08 5.76 1.04
C ALA A 84 -7.72 5.07 1.21
N GLU A 85 -7.14 5.10 2.42
CA GLU A 85 -5.90 4.41 2.75
C GLU A 85 -6.06 2.88 2.70
N LEU A 86 -7.16 2.34 3.25
CA LEU A 86 -7.50 0.92 3.13
C LEU A 86 -7.62 0.51 1.66
N ARG A 87 -8.36 1.27 0.86
CA ARG A 87 -8.51 1.01 -0.58
C ARG A 87 -7.18 1.02 -1.32
N ASN A 88 -6.31 1.95 -0.98
CA ASN A 88 -4.98 2.00 -1.58
C ASN A 88 -4.13 0.79 -1.18
N GLN A 89 -4.21 0.33 0.07
CA GLN A 89 -3.52 -0.88 0.52
C GLN A 89 -4.10 -2.14 -0.14
N GLU A 90 -5.41 -2.24 -0.33
CA GLU A 90 -6.05 -3.33 -1.09
C GLU A 90 -5.52 -3.39 -2.53
N ARG A 91 -5.46 -2.24 -3.21
CA ARG A 91 -4.90 -2.12 -4.56
C ARG A 91 -3.45 -2.62 -4.65
N LEU A 92 -2.62 -2.19 -3.73
CA LEU A 92 -1.21 -2.60 -3.68
C LEU A 92 -1.07 -4.09 -3.35
N LEU A 93 -1.87 -4.62 -2.44
CA LEU A 93 -1.87 -6.04 -2.11
C LEU A 93 -2.29 -6.90 -3.31
N ILE A 94 -3.30 -6.48 -4.06
CA ILE A 94 -3.74 -7.17 -5.28
C ILE A 94 -2.57 -7.25 -6.27
N ARG A 95 -1.93 -6.12 -6.56
CA ARG A 95 -0.74 -6.06 -7.42
C ARG A 95 0.36 -7.01 -6.95
N ASP A 96 0.69 -6.98 -5.67
CA ASP A 96 1.81 -7.75 -5.12
C ASP A 96 1.52 -9.26 -5.16
N VAL A 97 0.28 -9.68 -4.90
CA VAL A 97 -0.15 -11.09 -5.00
C VAL A 97 -0.12 -11.55 -6.46
N GLU A 98 -0.62 -10.74 -7.40
CA GLU A 98 -0.58 -11.08 -8.83
C GLU A 98 0.86 -11.16 -9.34
N SER A 99 1.71 -10.19 -9.00
CA SER A 99 3.12 -10.18 -9.38
C SER A 99 3.88 -11.38 -8.82
N ALA A 100 3.63 -11.77 -7.56
CA ALA A 100 4.24 -12.94 -6.96
C ALA A 100 3.77 -14.24 -7.63
N THR A 101 2.48 -14.34 -7.97
CA THR A 101 1.89 -15.49 -8.65
C THR A 101 2.45 -15.64 -10.06
N GLU A 102 2.52 -14.54 -10.82
CA GLU A 102 3.10 -14.50 -12.16
C GLU A 102 4.58 -14.89 -12.16
N LEU A 103 5.37 -14.37 -11.22
CA LEU A 103 6.77 -14.74 -11.06
C LEU A 103 6.94 -16.25 -10.82
N ILE A 104 6.12 -16.85 -9.95
CA ILE A 104 6.20 -18.29 -9.68
C ILE A 104 5.81 -19.09 -10.90
N SER A 105 4.78 -18.66 -11.64
CA SER A 105 4.37 -19.28 -12.90
C SER A 105 5.49 -19.25 -13.95
N SER A 106 6.12 -18.11 -14.15
CA SER A 106 7.28 -17.94 -15.04
C SER A 106 8.46 -18.84 -14.65
N LEU A 107 8.79 -18.91 -13.35
CA LEU A 107 9.85 -19.80 -12.84
C LEU A 107 9.53 -21.28 -13.05
N ASN A 108 8.27 -21.70 -12.91
CA ASN A 108 7.84 -23.08 -13.18
C ASN A 108 7.99 -23.43 -14.65
N GLN A 109 7.62 -22.54 -15.57
CA GLN A 109 7.78 -22.74 -17.02
C GLN A 109 9.24 -22.81 -17.42
N ARG A 110 10.07 -21.88 -16.93
CA ARG A 110 11.52 -21.93 -17.19
C ARG A 110 12.14 -23.23 -16.69
N ARG A 111 11.72 -23.71 -15.51
CA ARG A 111 12.14 -25.02 -15.01
C ARG A 111 11.73 -26.16 -15.95
N SER A 112 10.49 -26.17 -16.43
CA SER A 112 9.99 -27.20 -17.37
C SER A 112 10.83 -27.25 -18.65
N HIS A 113 11.24 -26.08 -19.18
CA HIS A 113 12.13 -26.01 -20.35
C HIS A 113 13.51 -26.59 -20.03
N LEU A 114 14.10 -26.28 -18.87
CA LEU A 114 15.39 -26.84 -18.48
C LEU A 114 15.31 -28.35 -18.21
N ASP A 115 14.22 -28.84 -17.63
CA ASP A 115 13.97 -30.27 -17.44
C ASP A 115 13.87 -31.01 -18.82
N GLY A 116 13.31 -30.34 -19.82
CA GLY A 116 13.36 -30.81 -21.23
C GLY A 116 14.77 -30.90 -21.79
N MET A 117 15.59 -29.88 -21.51
CA MET A 117 17.00 -29.88 -21.91
C MET A 117 17.83 -30.97 -21.22
N VAL A 118 17.58 -31.20 -19.93
CA VAL A 118 18.23 -32.31 -19.18
C VAL A 118 17.93 -33.64 -19.87
N ARG A 119 16.67 -33.93 -20.17
CA ARG A 119 16.28 -35.16 -20.90
C ARG A 119 17.00 -35.28 -22.25
N LEU A 120 17.00 -34.19 -23.01
CA LEU A 120 17.67 -34.15 -24.31
C LEU A 120 19.17 -34.47 -24.21
N GLN A 121 19.86 -33.91 -23.22
CA GLN A 121 21.29 -34.14 -23.01
C GLN A 121 21.57 -35.54 -22.44
N GLU A 122 20.71 -36.08 -21.58
CA GLU A 122 20.80 -37.46 -21.10
C GLU A 122 20.64 -38.48 -22.25
N ASP A 123 19.65 -38.29 -23.12
CA ASP A 123 19.48 -39.13 -24.32
C ASP A 123 20.71 -39.08 -25.25
N PHE A 124 21.26 -37.86 -25.40
CA PHE A 124 22.45 -37.67 -26.21
C PHE A 124 23.71 -38.29 -25.59
N ALA A 125 23.84 -38.28 -24.25
CA ALA A 125 24.91 -38.97 -23.55
C ALA A 125 24.84 -40.50 -23.73
N VAL A 126 23.65 -41.09 -23.75
CA VAL A 126 23.41 -42.51 -24.01
C VAL A 126 23.81 -42.84 -25.48
N PHE A 127 23.42 -42.00 -26.45
CA PHE A 127 23.79 -42.15 -27.82
C PHE A 127 25.31 -42.15 -28.02
N LEU A 128 26.03 -41.21 -27.40
CA LEU A 128 27.48 -41.12 -27.44
C LEU A 128 28.18 -42.34 -26.84
N LYS A 129 27.69 -42.85 -25.69
CA LYS A 129 28.22 -44.08 -25.08
C LYS A 129 28.19 -45.25 -26.05
N ASN A 130 27.07 -45.48 -26.74
CA ASN A 130 26.93 -46.54 -27.72
C ASN A 130 27.88 -46.37 -28.91
N ARG A 131 28.18 -45.13 -29.33
CA ARG A 131 29.17 -44.87 -30.39
C ARG A 131 30.61 -45.03 -29.93
N ILE A 132 30.93 -44.70 -28.69
CA ILE A 132 32.26 -44.92 -28.11
C ILE A 132 32.56 -46.43 -28.04
N GLU A 133 31.60 -47.26 -27.64
CA GLU A 133 31.76 -48.73 -27.61
C GLU A 133 32.06 -49.31 -28.99
N LYS A 134 31.57 -48.66 -30.06
CA LYS A 134 31.86 -49.04 -31.45
C LYS A 134 33.13 -48.39 -32.00
N GLY A 135 33.83 -47.56 -31.22
CA GLY A 135 35.02 -46.83 -31.69
C GLY A 135 34.71 -45.63 -32.60
N GLU A 136 33.45 -45.19 -32.68
CA GLU A 136 32.97 -44.14 -33.61
C GLU A 136 32.91 -42.73 -32.95
N ALA A 137 33.15 -42.61 -31.65
CA ALA A 137 33.17 -41.35 -30.95
C ALA A 137 34.21 -41.29 -29.83
N SER A 138 34.63 -40.08 -29.44
CA SER A 138 35.62 -39.86 -28.39
C SER A 138 34.96 -39.73 -27.00
N THR A 139 35.63 -40.23 -25.97
CA THR A 139 35.27 -40.01 -24.56
C THR A 139 35.25 -38.53 -24.20
N LEU A 140 36.01 -37.67 -24.88
CA LEU A 140 36.00 -36.23 -24.72
C LEU A 140 34.59 -35.64 -25.00
N HIS A 141 33.92 -36.15 -26.03
CA HIS A 141 32.56 -35.71 -26.37
C HIS A 141 31.56 -36.04 -25.28
N LEU A 142 31.65 -37.24 -24.68
CA LEU A 142 30.80 -37.61 -23.53
C LEU A 142 31.06 -36.72 -22.30
N ASN A 143 32.32 -36.42 -22.01
CA ASN A 143 32.68 -35.53 -20.90
C ASN A 143 32.14 -34.12 -21.12
N GLN A 144 32.17 -33.58 -22.34
CA GLN A 144 31.59 -32.28 -22.67
C GLN A 144 30.06 -32.24 -22.42
N VAL A 145 29.33 -33.32 -22.83
CA VAL A 145 27.90 -33.44 -22.56
C VAL A 145 27.64 -33.48 -21.06
N GLN A 146 28.42 -34.22 -20.28
CA GLN A 146 28.28 -34.31 -18.83
C GLN A 146 28.51 -32.96 -18.15
N VAL A 147 29.50 -32.17 -18.55
CA VAL A 147 29.75 -30.82 -18.03
C VAL A 147 28.57 -29.91 -18.34
N SER A 148 28.04 -29.92 -19.57
CA SER A 148 26.84 -29.16 -19.94
C SER A 148 25.62 -29.57 -19.10
N LEU A 149 25.42 -30.87 -18.87
CA LEU A 149 24.35 -31.41 -18.04
C LEU A 149 24.45 -30.90 -16.58
N PHE A 150 25.67 -30.85 -16.01
CA PHE A 150 25.89 -30.26 -14.69
C PHE A 150 25.51 -28.79 -14.65
N SER A 151 25.84 -28.01 -15.68
CA SER A 151 25.47 -26.57 -15.75
C SER A 151 23.97 -26.37 -15.78
N VAL A 152 23.24 -27.15 -16.57
CA VAL A 152 21.77 -27.10 -16.63
C VAL A 152 21.15 -27.50 -15.29
N LYS A 153 21.62 -28.57 -14.65
CA LYS A 153 21.16 -28.99 -13.32
C LYS A 153 21.43 -27.93 -12.24
N GLN A 154 22.56 -27.23 -12.34
CA GLN A 154 22.87 -26.10 -11.42
C GLN A 154 21.88 -24.95 -11.61
N GLU A 155 21.49 -24.62 -12.84
CA GLU A 155 20.50 -23.58 -13.12
C GLU A 155 19.12 -23.97 -12.55
N ILE A 156 18.70 -25.23 -12.69
CA ILE A 156 17.46 -25.74 -12.06
C ILE A 156 17.48 -25.54 -10.53
N GLN A 157 18.61 -25.79 -9.88
CA GLN A 157 18.76 -25.55 -8.43
C GLN A 157 18.63 -24.05 -8.09
N ASN A 158 19.18 -23.18 -8.93
CA ASN A 158 19.03 -21.73 -8.74
C ASN A 158 17.57 -21.26 -8.90
N LEU A 159 16.86 -21.80 -9.91
CA LEU A 159 15.42 -21.53 -10.07
C LEU A 159 14.60 -22.03 -8.88
N THR A 160 14.93 -23.21 -8.35
CA THR A 160 14.27 -23.75 -7.15
C THR A 160 14.43 -22.81 -5.95
N LYS A 161 15.63 -22.24 -5.73
CA LYS A 161 15.86 -21.25 -4.68
C LYS A 161 15.04 -19.96 -4.89
N LYS A 162 14.98 -19.46 -6.14
CA LYS A 162 14.18 -18.28 -6.50
C LYS A 162 12.69 -18.55 -6.24
N ARG A 163 12.18 -19.71 -6.70
CA ARG A 163 10.79 -20.13 -6.48
C ARG A 163 10.44 -20.23 -4.99
N ASN A 164 11.31 -20.80 -4.18
CA ASN A 164 11.07 -20.92 -2.72
C ASN A 164 10.99 -19.53 -2.05
N ARG A 165 11.81 -18.57 -2.48
CA ARG A 165 11.70 -17.17 -2.00
C ARG A 165 10.39 -16.53 -2.41
N ALA A 166 9.98 -16.67 -3.67
CA ALA A 166 8.72 -16.13 -4.16
C ALA A 166 7.50 -16.75 -3.45
N LEU A 167 7.52 -18.07 -3.19
CA LEU A 167 6.50 -18.74 -2.38
C LEU A 167 6.46 -18.23 -0.94
N GLY A 168 7.62 -17.96 -0.33
CA GLY A 168 7.69 -17.34 1.00
C GLY A 168 7.03 -15.96 1.03
N SER A 169 7.34 -15.11 0.04
CA SER A 169 6.71 -13.79 -0.10
C SER A 169 5.19 -13.91 -0.32
N LEU A 170 4.76 -14.82 -1.20
CA LEU A 170 3.33 -15.03 -1.45
C LEU A 170 2.58 -15.50 -0.20
N ARG A 171 3.16 -16.42 0.60
CA ARG A 171 2.53 -16.83 1.88
C ARG A 171 2.34 -15.64 2.82
N SER A 172 3.33 -14.76 2.93
CA SER A 172 3.22 -13.56 3.75
C SER A 172 2.10 -12.63 3.26
N LEU A 173 1.99 -12.42 1.93
CA LEU A 173 0.92 -11.61 1.34
C LEU A 173 -0.47 -12.23 1.58
N LEU A 174 -0.56 -13.55 1.54
CA LEU A 174 -1.80 -14.31 1.81
C LEU A 174 -2.14 -14.43 3.30
N GLY A 175 -1.26 -13.98 4.21
CA GLY A 175 -1.45 -14.12 5.65
C GLY A 175 -1.42 -15.58 6.13
N LEU A 176 -0.60 -16.42 5.47
CA LEU A 176 -0.47 -17.84 5.77
C LEU A 176 0.74 -18.13 6.66
N GLU A 177 0.58 -19.08 7.57
CA GLU A 177 1.67 -19.57 8.44
C GLU A 177 2.79 -20.24 7.63
N PRO A 178 4.03 -20.19 8.15
CA PRO A 178 5.16 -20.92 7.56
C PRO A 178 4.84 -22.43 7.47
N GLY A 179 5.20 -23.03 6.33
CA GLY A 179 5.00 -24.48 6.10
C GLY A 179 3.70 -24.87 5.41
N ILE A 180 2.74 -23.95 5.26
CA ILE A 180 1.56 -24.22 4.42
C ILE A 180 2.01 -24.32 2.95
N GLU A 181 1.71 -25.45 2.32
CA GLU A 181 1.98 -25.63 0.90
C GLU A 181 1.01 -24.80 0.07
N VAL A 182 1.57 -24.02 -0.86
CA VAL A 182 0.81 -23.23 -1.84
C VAL A 182 1.21 -23.72 -3.22
N GLU A 183 0.24 -24.25 -3.94
CA GLU A 183 0.41 -24.65 -5.33
C GLU A 183 -0.26 -23.62 -6.26
N ILE A 184 0.47 -23.22 -7.30
CA ILE A 184 -0.05 -22.32 -8.32
C ILE A 184 -0.42 -23.16 -9.53
N LEU A 185 -1.70 -23.25 -9.78
CA LEU A 185 -2.25 -24.00 -10.92
C LEU A 185 -2.31 -23.16 -12.19
N ALA A 186 -2.12 -21.84 -12.09
CA ALA A 186 -2.14 -20.95 -13.25
C ALA A 186 -0.88 -21.13 -14.10
N GLU A 187 -1.07 -21.48 -15.36
CA GLU A 187 -0.03 -21.35 -16.38
C GLU A 187 0.11 -19.88 -16.78
N GLN A 188 1.32 -19.51 -17.20
CA GLN A 188 1.55 -18.16 -17.73
C GLN A 188 0.69 -17.94 -18.97
N ALA A 189 -0.22 -16.98 -18.90
CA ALA A 189 -1.10 -16.67 -20.01
C ALA A 189 -0.30 -16.06 -21.18
N GLN A 190 -0.28 -16.75 -22.31
CA GLN A 190 0.16 -16.16 -23.56
C GLN A 190 -1.02 -15.43 -24.20
N LEU A 191 -0.99 -14.10 -24.14
CA LEU A 191 -2.08 -13.29 -24.66
C LEU A 191 -2.14 -13.42 -26.20
N THR A 192 -3.35 -13.59 -26.71
CA THR A 192 -3.62 -13.55 -28.16
C THR A 192 -3.81 -12.13 -28.66
N SER A 193 -4.22 -11.21 -27.77
CA SER A 193 -4.37 -9.77 -28.02
C SER A 193 -4.14 -8.99 -26.73
N LEU A 194 -3.69 -7.75 -26.83
CA LEU A 194 -3.67 -6.85 -25.68
C LEU A 194 -5.09 -6.50 -25.25
N PRO A 195 -5.36 -6.40 -23.94
CA PRO A 195 -6.59 -5.80 -23.45
C PRO A 195 -6.69 -4.33 -23.89
N GLU A 196 -7.90 -3.79 -23.92
CA GLU A 196 -8.12 -2.36 -24.14
C GLU A 196 -7.56 -1.59 -22.93
N MET A 197 -6.58 -0.72 -23.18
CA MET A 197 -5.92 0.08 -22.17
C MET A 197 -6.31 1.56 -22.38
N MET A 198 -7.11 2.10 -21.44
CA MET A 198 -7.57 3.48 -21.50
C MET A 198 -6.69 4.42 -20.67
N ALA A 199 -6.65 5.70 -21.09
CA ALA A 199 -5.96 6.73 -20.32
C ALA A 199 -6.67 7.00 -19.00
N LEU A 200 -5.89 7.24 -17.94
CA LEU A 200 -6.43 7.59 -16.62
C LEU A 200 -6.84 9.06 -16.57
N ASP A 201 -8.10 9.35 -16.83
CA ASP A 201 -8.66 10.71 -16.86
C ASP A 201 -10.03 10.81 -16.17
N GLY A 202 -10.49 12.03 -15.99
CA GLY A 202 -11.86 12.35 -15.59
C GLY A 202 -12.27 11.71 -14.25
N GLU A 203 -13.30 10.87 -14.30
CA GLU A 203 -13.89 10.21 -13.14
C GLU A 203 -13.02 9.07 -12.61
N ASP A 204 -12.36 8.33 -13.50
CA ASP A 204 -11.46 7.22 -13.13
C ASP A 204 -10.28 7.71 -12.28
N LEU A 205 -9.69 8.86 -12.66
CA LEU A 205 -8.65 9.49 -11.86
C LEU A 205 -9.17 9.93 -10.48
N ARG A 206 -10.40 10.50 -10.42
CA ARG A 206 -10.99 10.96 -9.16
C ARG A 206 -11.38 9.82 -8.24
N SER A 207 -11.74 8.67 -8.79
CA SER A 207 -12.06 7.44 -8.04
C SER A 207 -10.81 6.69 -7.58
N HIS A 208 -9.63 7.01 -8.14
CA HIS A 208 -8.39 6.35 -7.81
C HIS A 208 -8.03 6.53 -6.32
N PRO A 209 -7.76 5.44 -5.55
CA PRO A 209 -7.59 5.53 -4.10
C PRO A 209 -6.48 6.48 -3.65
N GLU A 210 -5.36 6.53 -4.36
CA GLU A 210 -4.24 7.43 -4.02
C GLU A 210 -4.59 8.90 -4.28
N TYR A 211 -5.39 9.18 -5.32
CA TYR A 211 -5.94 10.51 -5.53
C TYR A 211 -6.88 10.90 -4.39
N GLN A 212 -7.81 10.01 -4.01
CA GLN A 212 -8.77 10.23 -2.92
C GLN A 212 -8.06 10.46 -1.58
N LEU A 213 -7.00 9.71 -1.31
CA LEU A 213 -6.16 9.92 -0.14
C LEU A 213 -5.58 11.34 -0.10
N LYS A 214 -4.97 11.79 -1.18
CA LYS A 214 -4.40 13.15 -1.27
C LYS A 214 -5.47 14.24 -1.30
N ALA A 215 -6.61 14.00 -1.92
CA ALA A 215 -7.75 14.91 -1.93
C ALA A 215 -8.34 15.09 -0.51
N SER A 216 -8.47 14.01 0.25
CA SER A 216 -8.90 14.05 1.66
C SER A 216 -7.91 14.83 2.53
N LEU A 217 -6.60 14.62 2.35
CA LEU A 217 -5.56 15.42 3.02
C LEU A 217 -5.66 16.92 2.68
N ALA A 218 -5.97 17.26 1.42
CA ALA A 218 -6.15 18.66 1.02
C ALA A 218 -7.40 19.27 1.67
N GLU A 219 -8.49 18.51 1.81
CA GLU A 219 -9.70 18.95 2.50
C GLU A 219 -9.47 19.12 4.02
N ILE A 220 -8.70 18.22 4.65
CA ILE A 220 -8.26 18.36 6.04
C ILE A 220 -7.43 19.64 6.20
N ALA A 221 -6.46 19.89 5.33
CA ALA A 221 -5.60 21.07 5.41
C ALA A 221 -6.41 22.39 5.30
N ARG A 222 -7.43 22.43 4.42
CA ARG A 222 -8.38 23.56 4.34
C ARG A 222 -9.17 23.75 5.61
N SER A 223 -9.68 22.66 6.16
CA SER A 223 -10.46 22.69 7.41
C SER A 223 -9.59 23.10 8.60
N GLN A 224 -8.33 22.64 8.65
CA GLN A 224 -7.34 23.07 9.66
C GLN A 224 -6.98 24.55 9.50
N SER A 225 -6.87 25.07 8.28
CA SER A 225 -6.67 26.51 8.05
C SER A 225 -7.85 27.35 8.54
N ALA A 226 -9.08 26.88 8.39
CA ALA A 226 -10.26 27.50 8.94
C ALA A 226 -10.30 27.40 10.48
N LEU A 227 -9.89 26.25 11.05
CA LEU A 227 -9.82 26.02 12.48
C LEU A 227 -8.77 26.91 13.14
N ALA A 228 -7.59 27.09 12.54
CA ALA A 228 -6.57 28.00 13.04
C ALA A 228 -7.07 29.46 13.14
N LYS A 229 -7.90 29.89 12.17
CA LYS A 229 -8.58 31.21 12.24
C LYS A 229 -9.63 31.28 13.33
N ALA A 230 -10.40 30.20 13.53
CA ALA A 230 -11.42 30.13 14.57
C ALA A 230 -10.79 30.15 15.97
N ASN A 231 -9.65 29.50 16.15
CA ASN A 231 -8.91 29.45 17.42
C ASN A 231 -8.21 30.78 17.79
N ARG A 232 -8.31 31.84 16.94
CA ARG A 232 -7.90 33.18 17.31
C ARG A 232 -8.66 33.70 18.54
N TRP A 233 -9.91 33.28 18.67
CA TRP A 233 -10.76 33.62 19.82
C TRP A 233 -10.86 32.38 20.71
N ALA A 234 -10.39 32.54 21.95
CA ALA A 234 -10.58 31.53 22.99
C ALA A 234 -12.02 31.49 23.46
N ASP A 235 -12.38 30.45 24.18
CA ASP A 235 -13.72 30.23 24.66
C ASP A 235 -14.08 31.22 25.80
N ILE A 236 -15.33 31.62 25.84
CA ILE A 236 -15.89 32.38 26.99
C ILE A 236 -16.20 31.40 28.11
N ALA A 237 -15.69 31.66 29.30
CA ALA A 237 -16.07 30.91 30.49
C ALA A 237 -17.26 31.59 31.20
N VAL A 238 -18.25 30.79 31.53
CA VAL A 238 -19.39 31.21 32.40
C VAL A 238 -19.30 30.41 33.67
N GLU A 239 -19.30 31.11 34.80
CA GLU A 239 -19.17 30.53 36.11
C GLU A 239 -20.40 30.88 36.94
N VAL A 240 -20.90 29.91 37.71
CA VAL A 240 -21.90 30.09 38.73
C VAL A 240 -21.27 29.64 40.04
N PHE A 241 -21.28 30.52 41.06
CA PHE A 241 -20.63 30.20 42.31
C PHE A 241 -21.46 30.61 43.51
N PHE A 242 -21.26 29.89 44.60
CA PHE A 242 -21.72 30.22 45.95
C PHE A 242 -20.49 30.40 46.82
N GLU A 243 -20.50 31.50 47.59
CA GLU A 243 -19.46 31.85 48.54
C GLU A 243 -20.06 32.13 49.92
N GLU A 244 -19.50 31.52 50.94
CA GLU A 244 -19.74 31.85 52.33
C GLU A 244 -18.47 32.49 52.87
N GLU A 245 -18.58 33.79 53.22
CA GLU A 245 -17.50 34.60 53.78
C GLU A 245 -17.77 34.86 55.24
N ARG A 246 -16.69 34.79 56.03
CA ARG A 246 -16.67 35.27 57.37
C ARG A 246 -15.65 36.37 57.48
N SER A 247 -16.08 37.62 57.67
CA SER A 247 -15.28 38.82 57.74
C SER A 247 -15.49 39.60 59.00
N VAL A 248 -14.52 40.42 59.40
CA VAL A 248 -14.61 41.34 60.51
C VAL A 248 -15.36 42.59 60.06
N ASP A 249 -16.51 42.88 60.69
CA ASP A 249 -17.37 44.03 60.39
C ASP A 249 -17.35 44.95 61.56
N ASP A 250 -16.60 46.06 61.48
CA ASP A 250 -16.46 47.01 62.57
C ASP A 250 -17.69 47.94 62.63
N PRO A 251 -18.40 48.11 63.78
CA PRO A 251 -18.09 47.68 65.16
C PRO A 251 -18.76 46.35 65.58
N SER A 252 -19.35 45.61 64.65
CA SER A 252 -20.22 44.45 64.93
C SER A 252 -19.44 43.14 65.18
N GLY A 253 -18.15 43.09 64.92
CA GLY A 253 -17.33 41.89 65.06
C GLY A 253 -17.44 40.98 63.82
N LEU A 254 -17.13 39.66 63.99
CA LEU A 254 -17.16 38.68 62.91
C LEU A 254 -18.59 38.43 62.40
N GLY A 255 -18.87 38.90 61.20
CA GLY A 255 -20.09 38.60 60.43
C GLY A 255 -19.98 37.34 59.61
N ARG A 256 -21.12 36.83 59.10
CA ARG A 256 -21.14 35.74 58.09
C ARG A 256 -22.06 36.17 56.96
N ASP A 257 -21.51 36.30 55.79
CA ASP A 257 -22.20 36.63 54.55
C ASP A 257 -22.23 35.47 53.57
N ARG A 258 -23.28 35.43 52.78
CA ARG A 258 -23.44 34.40 51.73
C ARG A 258 -23.77 35.07 50.43
N PHE A 259 -22.97 34.74 49.45
CA PHE A 259 -23.10 35.29 48.11
C PHE A 259 -23.44 34.18 47.11
N PHE A 260 -24.34 34.47 46.20
CA PHE A 260 -24.55 33.70 44.98
C PHE A 260 -24.22 34.63 43.83
N GLY A 261 -23.30 34.17 42.97
CA GLY A 261 -22.80 35.00 41.86
C GLY A 261 -22.71 34.27 40.54
N VAL A 262 -22.71 35.06 39.49
CA VAL A 262 -22.43 34.59 38.11
C VAL A 262 -21.26 35.42 37.60
N GLY A 263 -20.22 34.73 37.14
CA GLY A 263 -19.05 35.30 36.53
C GLY A 263 -19.00 34.99 35.03
N VAL A 264 -18.49 35.93 34.25
CA VAL A 264 -18.20 35.71 32.83
C VAL A 264 -16.77 36.17 32.57
N SER A 265 -15.95 35.26 32.04
CA SER A 265 -14.59 35.54 31.64
C SER A 265 -14.45 35.49 30.09
N ILE A 266 -14.03 36.61 29.54
CA ILE A 266 -13.87 36.79 28.09
C ILE A 266 -12.40 37.03 27.78
N PRO A 267 -11.65 36.06 27.24
CA PRO A 267 -10.27 36.25 26.84
C PRO A 267 -10.18 37.14 25.60
N LEU A 268 -9.39 38.21 25.69
CA LEU A 268 -9.18 39.17 24.61
C LEU A 268 -7.87 38.90 23.88
N PRO A 269 -7.87 38.61 22.58
CA PRO A 269 -6.65 38.31 21.80
C PRO A 269 -5.88 39.58 21.44
N LEU A 270 -5.33 40.27 22.44
CA LEU A 270 -4.61 41.53 22.27
C LEU A 270 -3.19 41.31 21.80
N HIS A 271 -2.50 40.30 22.31
CA HIS A 271 -1.11 40.00 22.03
C HIS A 271 -0.98 38.75 21.14
N ASP A 272 -1.52 37.64 21.60
CA ASP A 272 -1.56 36.40 20.80
C ASP A 272 -2.86 36.35 19.98
N GLN A 273 -2.70 36.50 18.67
CA GLN A 273 -3.78 36.41 17.68
C GLN A 273 -3.70 35.13 16.84
N ASN A 274 -2.96 34.15 17.29
CA ASN A 274 -2.73 32.88 16.59
C ASN A 274 -2.18 33.06 15.15
N ARG A 275 -1.44 34.16 14.90
CA ARG A 275 -0.97 34.52 13.54
C ARG A 275 -0.02 33.48 12.97
N GLY A 276 0.88 32.95 13.79
CA GLY A 276 1.86 31.95 13.36
C GLY A 276 1.18 30.70 12.84
N GLU A 277 0.20 30.15 13.58
CA GLU A 277 -0.56 28.94 13.19
C GLU A 277 -1.44 29.20 11.96
N ILE A 278 -2.03 30.40 11.86
CA ILE A 278 -2.83 30.78 10.69
C ILE A 278 -1.95 30.82 9.43
N GLU A 279 -0.74 31.36 9.49
CA GLU A 279 0.18 31.39 8.35
C GLU A 279 0.73 30.00 8.04
N ALA A 280 1.14 29.25 9.05
CA ALA A 280 1.64 27.88 8.88
C ALA A 280 0.58 26.97 8.22
N SER A 281 -0.69 27.05 8.68
CA SER A 281 -1.78 26.26 8.09
C SER A 281 -2.08 26.64 6.63
N ARG A 282 -1.94 27.92 6.25
CA ARG A 282 -2.05 28.36 4.84
C ARG A 282 -0.94 27.81 3.97
N TYR A 283 0.30 27.78 4.47
CA TYR A 283 1.41 27.18 3.72
C TYR A 283 1.22 25.65 3.59
N ARG A 284 0.74 24.99 4.65
CA ARG A 284 0.39 23.58 4.60
C ARG A 284 -0.70 23.27 3.57
N GLU A 285 -1.75 24.10 3.50
CA GLU A 285 -2.80 23.96 2.48
C GLU A 285 -2.21 24.05 1.06
N ARG A 286 -1.31 25.01 0.80
CA ARG A 286 -0.61 25.13 -0.49
C ARG A 286 0.30 23.93 -0.76
N GLN A 287 1.05 23.48 0.23
CA GLN A 287 1.92 22.31 0.12
C GLN A 287 1.12 21.08 -0.32
N ILE A 288 0.05 20.76 0.39
CA ILE A 288 -0.80 19.60 0.05
C ILE A 288 -1.46 19.77 -1.33
N GLY A 289 -1.83 21.00 -1.71
CA GLY A 289 -2.32 21.29 -3.06
C GLY A 289 -1.29 20.96 -4.16
N TYR A 290 -0.02 21.30 -3.95
CA TYR A 290 1.05 20.90 -4.88
C TYR A 290 1.29 19.39 -4.87
N GLU A 291 1.23 18.73 -3.72
CA GLU A 291 1.34 17.27 -3.62
C GLU A 291 0.21 16.55 -4.37
N LEU A 292 -1.03 17.03 -4.27
CA LEU A 292 -2.18 16.49 -5.03
C LEU A 292 -1.96 16.62 -6.54
N ASN A 293 -1.49 17.79 -6.99
CA ASN A 293 -1.17 18.01 -8.40
C ASN A 293 -0.03 17.09 -8.88
N ALA A 294 1.00 16.91 -8.05
CA ALA A 294 2.13 16.03 -8.36
C ALA A 294 1.69 14.57 -8.48
N VAL A 295 0.85 14.06 -7.56
CA VAL A 295 0.28 12.73 -7.63
C VAL A 295 -0.60 12.56 -8.87
N THR A 296 -1.44 13.55 -9.17
CA THR A 296 -2.29 13.57 -10.38
C THR A 296 -1.46 13.40 -11.64
N LEU A 297 -0.39 14.21 -11.78
CA LEU A 297 0.48 14.15 -12.95
C LEU A 297 1.25 12.82 -13.02
N ARG A 298 1.74 12.33 -11.87
CA ARG A 298 2.47 11.05 -11.79
C ARG A 298 1.58 9.89 -12.23
N LEU A 299 0.36 9.78 -11.70
CA LEU A 299 -0.57 8.68 -12.04
C LEU A 299 -0.89 8.65 -13.53
N LYS A 300 -1.15 9.82 -14.14
CA LYS A 300 -1.40 9.92 -15.59
C LYS A 300 -0.20 9.46 -16.42
N ASN A 301 0.99 9.97 -16.09
CA ASN A 301 2.22 9.61 -16.81
C ASN A 301 2.59 8.13 -16.63
N GLU A 302 2.36 7.57 -15.44
CA GLU A 302 2.60 6.16 -15.13
C GLU A 302 1.68 5.26 -15.97
N ALA A 303 0.37 5.53 -16.00
CA ALA A 303 -0.59 4.79 -16.80
C ALA A 303 -0.25 4.84 -18.29
N GLU A 304 0.08 6.03 -18.84
CA GLU A 304 0.48 6.22 -20.24
C GLU A 304 1.79 5.47 -20.55
N THR A 305 2.78 5.55 -19.67
CA THR A 305 4.06 4.87 -19.87
C THR A 305 3.89 3.36 -19.88
N LEU A 306 3.10 2.81 -18.95
CA LEU A 306 2.82 1.38 -18.87
C LEU A 306 2.04 0.90 -20.10
N GLN A 307 1.09 1.67 -20.60
CA GLN A 307 0.38 1.37 -21.84
C GLN A 307 1.35 1.27 -23.03
N ARG A 308 2.19 2.27 -23.23
CA ARG A 308 3.18 2.27 -24.33
C ARG A 308 4.17 1.12 -24.24
N ASN A 309 4.62 0.81 -23.02
CA ASN A 309 5.52 -0.32 -22.78
C ASN A 309 4.82 -1.64 -23.08
N ALA A 310 3.57 -1.83 -22.65
CA ALA A 310 2.78 -3.04 -22.96
C ALA A 310 2.64 -3.25 -24.47
N GLU A 311 2.31 -2.18 -25.24
CA GLU A 311 2.22 -2.26 -26.69
C GLU A 311 3.55 -2.63 -27.37
N ALA A 312 4.67 -2.08 -26.89
CA ALA A 312 5.99 -2.35 -27.40
C ALA A 312 6.41 -3.81 -27.12
N THR A 313 6.28 -4.24 -25.85
CA THR A 313 6.64 -5.59 -25.42
C THR A 313 5.77 -6.65 -26.08
N TYR A 314 4.46 -6.41 -26.22
CA TYR A 314 3.55 -7.30 -26.93
C TYR A 314 3.95 -7.49 -28.40
N ARG A 315 4.23 -6.38 -29.11
CA ARG A 315 4.69 -6.44 -30.51
C ARG A 315 6.00 -7.21 -30.64
N GLN A 316 6.92 -7.06 -29.69
CA GLN A 316 8.17 -7.79 -29.65
C GLN A 316 7.93 -9.28 -29.38
N ALA A 317 7.12 -9.64 -28.37
CA ALA A 317 6.81 -11.02 -28.00
C ALA A 317 6.12 -11.78 -29.16
N ALA A 318 5.17 -11.12 -29.85
CA ALA A 318 4.48 -11.69 -31.01
C ALA A 318 5.44 -12.00 -32.15
N LYS A 319 6.31 -11.05 -32.55
CA LYS A 319 7.33 -11.26 -33.57
C LYS A 319 8.35 -12.35 -33.20
N TYR A 320 8.72 -12.41 -31.91
CA TYR A 320 9.67 -13.40 -31.42
C TYR A 320 9.10 -14.81 -31.51
N LYS A 321 7.82 -14.99 -31.14
CA LYS A 321 7.10 -16.26 -31.25
C LYS A 321 7.00 -16.70 -32.70
N GLU A 322 6.61 -15.82 -33.60
CA GLU A 322 6.38 -16.13 -35.01
C GLU A 322 7.65 -16.48 -35.77
N ASN A 323 8.73 -15.73 -35.55
CA ASN A 323 9.94 -15.85 -36.40
C ASN A 323 11.07 -16.64 -35.73
N ALA A 324 11.37 -16.37 -34.45
CA ALA A 324 12.56 -16.91 -33.81
C ALA A 324 12.35 -18.33 -33.26
N VAL A 325 11.23 -18.58 -32.62
CA VAL A 325 10.97 -19.87 -31.94
C VAL A 325 10.81 -20.98 -32.94
N SER A 326 9.99 -20.81 -33.98
CA SER A 326 9.79 -21.82 -35.03
C SER A 326 11.09 -22.16 -35.78
N LEU A 327 11.92 -21.15 -36.08
CA LEU A 327 13.21 -21.33 -36.75
C LEU A 327 14.18 -22.15 -35.89
N VAL A 328 14.26 -21.87 -34.61
CA VAL A 328 15.21 -22.55 -33.71
C VAL A 328 14.76 -23.98 -33.42
N GLU A 329 13.47 -24.25 -33.33
CA GLU A 329 12.94 -25.62 -33.22
C GLU A 329 13.26 -26.46 -34.45
N GLN A 330 13.11 -25.88 -35.66
CA GLN A 330 13.51 -26.54 -36.90
C GLN A 330 15.03 -26.82 -36.94
N ASN A 331 15.85 -25.81 -36.62
CA ASN A 331 17.29 -25.95 -36.55
C ASN A 331 17.74 -27.06 -35.59
N LEU A 332 17.08 -27.17 -34.42
CA LEU A 332 17.39 -28.22 -33.43
C LEU A 332 17.10 -29.62 -33.96
N LYS A 333 16.05 -29.78 -34.76
CA LYS A 333 15.73 -31.05 -35.42
C LYS A 333 16.72 -31.39 -36.51
N ASP A 334 17.08 -30.43 -37.36
CA ASP A 334 17.98 -30.61 -38.50
C ASP A 334 19.41 -30.91 -38.06
N ILE A 335 19.93 -30.21 -37.04
CA ILE A 335 21.28 -30.44 -36.52
C ILE A 335 21.47 -31.85 -35.93
N LYS A 336 20.42 -32.40 -35.28
CA LYS A 336 20.43 -33.76 -34.74
C LYS A 336 20.58 -34.79 -35.87
N ASN A 337 19.83 -34.60 -36.95
CA ASN A 337 19.90 -35.47 -38.14
C ASN A 337 21.26 -35.37 -38.83
N ALA A 338 21.80 -34.16 -38.99
CA ALA A 338 23.11 -33.91 -39.58
C ALA A 338 24.24 -34.54 -38.75
N TYR A 339 24.19 -34.45 -37.42
CA TYR A 339 25.15 -35.10 -36.54
C TYR A 339 25.07 -36.64 -36.63
N ALA A 340 23.86 -37.19 -36.63
CA ALA A 340 23.66 -38.64 -36.78
C ALA A 340 24.26 -39.18 -38.11
N SER A 341 24.23 -38.35 -39.16
CA SER A 341 24.79 -38.65 -40.49
C SER A 341 26.30 -38.31 -40.61
N GLY A 342 26.94 -37.78 -39.59
CA GLY A 342 28.34 -37.38 -39.58
C GLY A 342 28.67 -36.11 -40.37
N LEU A 343 27.67 -35.30 -40.71
CA LEU A 343 27.83 -34.07 -41.51
C LEU A 343 28.30 -32.86 -40.71
N VAL A 344 28.11 -32.89 -39.38
CA VAL A 344 28.48 -31.79 -38.46
C VAL A 344 29.18 -32.33 -37.23
N ASP A 345 29.96 -31.50 -36.56
CA ASP A 345 30.63 -31.85 -35.32
C ASP A 345 29.77 -31.62 -34.08
N LEU A 346 30.25 -32.09 -32.92
CA LEU A 346 29.55 -31.96 -31.64
C LEU A 346 29.45 -30.52 -31.20
N GLY A 347 30.42 -29.68 -31.48
CA GLY A 347 30.43 -28.26 -31.11
C GLY A 347 29.26 -27.49 -31.75
N GLU A 348 28.95 -27.85 -33.02
CA GLU A 348 27.77 -27.27 -33.70
C GLU A 348 26.45 -27.70 -33.05
N VAL A 349 26.33 -28.96 -32.61
CA VAL A 349 25.13 -29.43 -31.86
C VAL A 349 24.95 -28.63 -30.59
N PHE A 350 26.00 -28.45 -29.79
CA PHE A 350 25.91 -27.64 -28.55
C PHE A 350 25.54 -26.20 -28.84
N ARG A 351 26.12 -25.58 -29.84
CA ARG A 351 25.81 -24.20 -30.22
C ARG A 351 24.34 -24.03 -30.58
N VAL A 352 23.75 -24.94 -31.34
CA VAL A 352 22.32 -24.90 -31.68
C VAL A 352 21.43 -25.19 -30.48
N GLN A 353 21.83 -26.11 -29.58
CA GLN A 353 21.10 -26.35 -28.33
C GLN A 353 21.12 -25.11 -27.41
N GLU A 354 22.26 -24.44 -27.27
CA GLU A 354 22.37 -23.19 -26.49
C GLU A 354 21.52 -22.07 -27.11
N GLN A 355 21.57 -21.91 -28.45
CA GLN A 355 20.71 -20.94 -29.14
C GLN A 355 19.22 -21.23 -28.91
N HIS A 356 18.80 -22.50 -28.96
CA HIS A 356 17.43 -22.91 -28.69
C HIS A 356 17.02 -22.54 -27.27
N LEU A 357 17.83 -22.84 -26.25
CA LEU A 357 17.57 -22.50 -24.87
C LEU A 357 17.48 -20.99 -24.67
N ASN A 358 18.40 -20.21 -25.23
CA ASN A 358 18.45 -18.78 -25.14
C ASN A 358 17.18 -18.13 -25.75
N ILE A 359 16.75 -18.60 -26.92
CA ILE A 359 15.55 -18.10 -27.60
C ILE A 359 14.28 -18.42 -26.81
N GLN A 360 14.13 -19.65 -26.29
CA GLN A 360 13.00 -20.02 -25.47
C GLN A 360 12.98 -19.24 -24.15
N THR A 361 14.14 -19.07 -23.53
CA THR A 361 14.23 -18.25 -22.28
C THR A 361 13.83 -16.80 -22.54
N ALA A 362 14.36 -16.20 -23.63
CA ALA A 362 14.01 -14.83 -23.99
C ALA A 362 12.50 -14.65 -24.29
N GLN A 363 11.89 -15.65 -24.94
CA GLN A 363 10.43 -15.65 -25.15
C GLN A 363 9.64 -15.66 -23.84
N LEU A 364 10.03 -16.51 -22.88
CA LEU A 364 9.39 -16.57 -21.57
C LEU A 364 9.59 -15.26 -20.78
N GLU A 365 10.77 -14.66 -20.87
CA GLU A 365 11.07 -13.38 -20.23
C GLU A 365 10.22 -12.24 -20.81
N LEU A 366 10.02 -12.19 -22.15
CA LEU A 366 9.14 -11.21 -22.78
C LEU A 366 7.67 -11.35 -22.33
N TRP A 367 7.16 -12.58 -22.22
CA TRP A 367 5.80 -12.81 -21.71
C TRP A 367 5.67 -12.46 -20.23
N HIS A 368 6.67 -12.79 -19.44
CA HIS A 368 6.72 -12.40 -18.04
C HIS A 368 6.73 -10.88 -17.86
N GLU A 369 7.58 -10.17 -18.62
CA GLU A 369 7.66 -8.72 -18.62
C GLU A 369 6.31 -8.09 -19.02
N LEU A 370 5.67 -8.59 -20.08
CA LEU A 370 4.36 -8.11 -20.51
C LEU A 370 3.30 -8.29 -19.41
N ASN A 371 3.24 -9.47 -18.80
CA ASN A 371 2.27 -9.74 -17.73
C ASN A 371 2.52 -8.84 -16.51
N GLN A 372 3.78 -8.59 -16.14
CA GLN A 372 4.14 -7.64 -15.07
C GLN A 372 3.70 -6.21 -15.40
N ILE A 373 3.95 -5.74 -16.64
CA ILE A 373 3.49 -4.41 -17.09
C ILE A 373 1.96 -4.30 -17.01
N LEU A 374 1.22 -5.35 -17.37
CA LEU A 374 -0.24 -5.36 -17.30
C LEU A 374 -0.74 -5.34 -15.85
N ILE A 375 -0.11 -6.07 -14.94
CA ILE A 375 -0.41 -6.05 -13.50
C ILE A 375 -0.16 -4.65 -12.94
N GLU A 376 0.98 -4.04 -13.26
CA GLU A 376 1.31 -2.68 -12.84
C GLU A 376 0.34 -1.65 -13.42
N TRP A 377 -0.07 -1.79 -14.68
CA TRP A 377 -1.04 -0.90 -15.31
C TRP A 377 -2.41 -0.98 -14.64
N ARG A 378 -2.93 -2.20 -14.36
CA ARG A 378 -4.18 -2.38 -13.61
C ARG A 378 -4.10 -1.75 -12.23
N ALA A 379 -2.97 -1.92 -11.55
CA ALA A 379 -2.72 -1.26 -10.28
C ALA A 379 -2.65 0.26 -10.40
N ALA A 380 -1.96 0.80 -11.42
CA ALA A 380 -1.82 2.23 -11.65
C ALA A 380 -3.14 2.91 -12.08
N THR A 381 -4.09 2.17 -12.64
CA THR A 381 -5.43 2.65 -13.00
C THR A 381 -6.51 2.28 -11.98
N ALA A 382 -6.16 1.44 -10.98
CA ALA A 382 -7.07 0.89 -9.98
C ALA A 382 -8.26 0.10 -10.58
N SER A 383 -8.09 -0.45 -11.80
CA SER A 383 -9.15 -1.14 -12.54
C SER A 383 -9.58 -2.49 -11.94
N ASP A 384 -8.72 -3.11 -11.13
CA ASP A 384 -8.99 -4.43 -10.50
C ASP A 384 -9.60 -4.34 -9.09
N LEU A 385 -9.86 -3.13 -8.60
CA LEU A 385 -10.49 -2.99 -7.30
C LEU A 385 -11.94 -3.51 -7.37
N PRO A 386 -12.32 -4.45 -6.52
CA PRO A 386 -13.71 -4.88 -6.44
C PRO A 386 -14.59 -3.67 -6.10
N ASN A 387 -15.66 -3.47 -6.85
CA ASN A 387 -16.70 -2.49 -6.53
C ASN A 387 -17.42 -2.95 -5.26
N LEU A 388 -16.77 -2.74 -4.11
CA LEU A 388 -17.42 -2.94 -2.81
C LEU A 388 -18.44 -1.81 -2.65
N SER A 389 -19.69 -2.07 -2.98
CA SER A 389 -20.78 -1.21 -2.51
C SER A 389 -20.77 -1.26 -0.97
N ASN A 390 -21.04 -0.10 -0.33
CA ASN A 390 -21.07 0.06 1.14
C ASN A 390 -21.99 -0.93 1.91
N LYS A 391 -22.55 -1.93 1.25
CA LYS A 391 -23.40 -2.98 1.83
C LYS A 391 -22.65 -4.22 2.31
N ASP A 392 -21.41 -4.44 1.83
CA ASP A 392 -20.68 -5.67 2.16
C ASP A 392 -19.85 -5.54 3.44
N LEU A 393 -19.63 -4.30 3.92
CA LEU A 393 -18.91 -4.04 5.16
C LEU A 393 -19.76 -4.22 6.43
N SER A 394 -21.10 -4.34 6.30
CA SER A 394 -22.00 -4.44 7.46
C SER A 394 -22.51 -5.86 7.76
N ASN A 395 -22.24 -6.84 6.91
CA ASN A 395 -22.78 -8.21 7.06
C ASN A 395 -21.79 -9.27 7.57
N GLU A 396 -20.56 -8.88 7.96
CA GLU A 396 -19.55 -9.83 8.47
C GLU A 396 -19.31 -9.73 9.99
N THR A 397 -20.23 -9.11 10.74
CA THR A 397 -20.20 -9.08 12.22
C THR A 397 -21.43 -9.78 12.82
N GLU A 398 -21.74 -11.01 12.40
CA GLU A 398 -22.54 -11.96 13.18
C GLU A 398 -21.78 -13.29 13.39
#